data_ed9326d8d0a36c817f47a3f76e2bdbf2
#
_entry.id   ed9326d8d0a36c817f47a3f76e2bdbf2
#
_cell.length_a   1.000
_cell.length_b   1.000
_cell.length_c   1.000
_cell.angle_alpha   90.00
_cell.angle_beta   90.00
_cell.angle_gamma   90.00
#
_symmetry.space_group_name_H-M   'P 1'
#
loop_
_entity.id
_entity.type
_entity.pdbx_description
1 polymer ?
#
loop_
_entity_poly.entity_id
_entity_poly.type
_entity_poly.pdbx_seq_one_letter_code
_entity_poly.pdbx_strand_id
1 'polypeptide(L)'
;TQAILSLPFFVQINQVALNKLLEIFAYENVCGVTGNTINDNVKEIVALKDLCRENDIPIESFQAAYKWEDFKKNSDGMVPVIVQDYRTQEVLMMAYMNEEAYEQTLKLGKMTYYSRSRQELWLKGLTSGHYQYVKELVADCDMDTILAKVSQIGAACHTGSRSCFFNEITKKEYEESSNPLQVFEEVFD
;
A
#
# COMPACT_ATOMS: atom_id res chain seq x y z
N THR A 1 33.36 -20.69 13.40
CA THR A 1 32.87 -19.40 12.84
C THR A 1 31.85 -19.60 11.73
N GLN A 2 31.78 -20.78 11.09
CA GLN A 2 30.82 -21.11 10.03
C GLN A 2 29.36 -21.35 10.50
N ALA A 3 29.16 -21.71 11.75
CA ALA A 3 27.82 -22.05 12.27
C ALA A 3 26.88 -20.83 12.54
N ILE A 4 27.41 -19.61 12.60
CA ILE A 4 26.62 -18.40 12.88
C ILE A 4 26.03 -17.82 11.57
N LEU A 5 26.59 -18.15 10.42
CA LEU A 5 26.16 -17.64 9.12
C LEU A 5 25.04 -18.47 8.43
N SER A 6 24.52 -19.48 9.10
CA SER A 6 23.46 -20.34 8.53
C SER A 6 22.03 -19.85 8.80
N LEU A 7 21.84 -18.87 9.69
CA LEU A 7 20.53 -18.28 9.98
C LEU A 7 20.30 -17.01 9.15
N PRO A 8 19.05 -16.78 8.72
CA PRO A 8 18.69 -15.55 8.03
C PRO A 8 18.89 -14.33 8.94
N PHE A 9 19.50 -13.26 8.41
CA PHE A 9 19.78 -12.05 9.17
C PHE A 9 19.59 -10.77 8.37
N PHE A 10 19.37 -9.67 9.09
CA PHE A 10 19.31 -8.33 8.52
C PHE A 10 20.62 -7.59 8.78
N VAL A 11 21.08 -6.84 7.78
CA VAL A 11 22.30 -6.01 7.89
C VAL A 11 21.88 -4.56 8.11
N GLN A 12 22.36 -3.97 9.19
CA GLN A 12 22.21 -2.54 9.42
C GLN A 12 23.38 -1.79 8.79
N ILE A 13 23.10 -0.84 7.91
CA ILE A 13 24.10 -0.04 7.21
C ILE A 13 23.87 1.45 7.41
N ASN A 14 24.94 2.14 7.71
CA ASN A 14 24.95 3.59 7.82
C ASN A 14 26.12 4.14 7.01
N GLN A 15 25.87 5.19 6.22
CA GLN A 15 26.90 5.86 5.41
C GLN A 15 27.61 4.94 4.40
N VAL A 16 26.90 3.98 3.82
CA VAL A 16 27.40 3.08 2.78
C VAL A 16 26.83 3.54 1.43
N ALA A 17 27.67 3.58 0.40
CA ALA A 17 27.19 3.90 -0.95
C ALA A 17 26.22 2.82 -1.48
N LEU A 18 25.17 3.23 -2.20
CA LEU A 18 24.11 2.32 -2.66
C LEU A 18 24.62 1.17 -3.54
N ASN A 19 25.65 1.40 -4.35
CA ASN A 19 26.27 0.36 -5.16
C ASN A 19 26.90 -0.79 -4.34
N LYS A 20 27.27 -0.54 -3.09
CA LYS A 20 27.78 -1.56 -2.16
C LYS A 20 26.67 -2.50 -1.65
N LEU A 21 25.41 -2.14 -1.82
CA LEU A 21 24.30 -2.99 -1.39
C LEU A 21 24.25 -4.30 -2.18
N LEU A 22 24.62 -4.31 -3.45
CA LEU A 22 24.70 -5.52 -4.25
C LEU A 22 25.69 -6.54 -3.66
N GLU A 23 26.85 -6.05 -3.18
CA GLU A 23 27.85 -6.90 -2.53
C GLU A 23 27.30 -7.51 -1.22
N ILE A 24 26.50 -6.74 -0.46
CA ILE A 24 25.88 -7.20 0.79
C ILE A 24 24.82 -8.26 0.52
N PHE A 25 23.99 -8.04 -0.50
CA PHE A 25 22.94 -9.01 -0.88
C PHE A 25 23.48 -10.28 -1.52
N ALA A 26 24.74 -10.28 -2.00
CA ALA A 26 25.39 -11.48 -2.50
C ALA A 26 25.81 -12.48 -1.39
N TYR A 27 25.78 -12.06 -0.11
CA TYR A 27 26.03 -13.00 0.99
C TYR A 27 24.83 -13.89 1.24
N GLU A 28 25.07 -15.19 1.36
CA GLU A 28 24.05 -16.17 1.76
C GLU A 28 23.39 -15.74 3.09
N ASN A 29 22.08 -15.93 3.17
CA ASN A 29 21.26 -15.64 4.36
C ASN A 29 21.07 -14.16 4.72
N VAL A 30 21.48 -13.19 3.90
CA VAL A 30 21.05 -11.81 4.04
C VAL A 30 19.60 -11.67 3.58
N CYS A 31 18.68 -11.46 4.54
CA CYS A 31 17.24 -11.31 4.26
C CYS A 31 16.83 -9.88 3.97
N GLY A 32 17.66 -8.93 4.32
CA GLY A 32 17.36 -7.52 4.09
C GLY A 32 18.39 -6.58 4.68
N VAL A 33 18.26 -5.33 4.30
CA VAL A 33 19.14 -4.24 4.73
C VAL A 33 18.31 -3.14 5.35
N THR A 34 18.79 -2.54 6.42
CA THR A 34 18.16 -1.43 7.13
C THR A 34 19.20 -0.35 7.47
N GLY A 35 18.76 0.79 7.97
CA GLY A 35 19.62 1.87 8.46
C GLY A 35 19.56 3.15 7.64
N ASN A 36 20.40 4.12 8.02
CA ASN A 36 20.32 5.47 7.46
C ASN A 36 20.63 5.49 5.97
N THR A 37 21.50 4.63 5.45
CA THR A 37 21.75 4.54 4.01
C THR A 37 20.46 4.31 3.22
N ILE A 38 19.53 3.48 3.72
CA ILE A 38 18.24 3.24 3.07
C ILE A 38 17.31 4.44 3.26
N ASN A 39 17.23 4.98 4.47
CA ASN A 39 16.32 6.07 4.81
C ASN A 39 16.66 7.37 4.06
N ASP A 40 17.93 7.67 3.90
CA ASP A 40 18.40 8.90 3.23
C ASP A 40 18.26 8.81 1.70
N ASN A 41 18.16 7.59 1.14
CA ASN A 41 18.08 7.34 -0.30
C ASN A 41 16.73 6.75 -0.73
N VAL A 42 15.64 7.06 -0.04
CA VAL A 42 14.29 6.52 -0.32
C VAL A 42 13.85 6.72 -1.78
N LYS A 43 14.24 7.83 -2.40
CA LYS A 43 13.89 8.13 -3.80
C LYS A 43 14.56 7.17 -4.80
N GLU A 44 15.71 6.63 -4.44
CA GLU A 44 16.51 5.74 -5.30
C GLU A 44 16.26 4.25 -5.03
N ILE A 45 15.46 3.93 -4.02
CA ILE A 45 15.18 2.52 -3.65
C ILE A 45 14.54 1.73 -4.79
N VAL A 46 13.73 2.37 -5.63
CA VAL A 46 13.12 1.69 -6.78
C VAL A 46 14.18 1.26 -7.78
N ALA A 47 15.06 2.20 -8.15
CA ALA A 47 16.19 1.90 -9.04
C ALA A 47 17.10 0.82 -8.44
N LEU A 48 17.33 0.86 -7.13
CA LEU A 48 18.09 -0.18 -6.43
C LEU A 48 17.41 -1.55 -6.49
N LYS A 49 16.09 -1.62 -6.32
CA LYS A 49 15.34 -2.88 -6.47
C LYS A 49 15.39 -3.41 -7.90
N ASP A 50 15.30 -2.54 -8.89
CA ASP A 50 15.45 -2.92 -10.29
C ASP A 50 16.86 -3.47 -10.55
N LEU A 51 17.89 -2.79 -10.04
CA LEU A 51 19.28 -3.24 -10.14
C LEU A 51 19.51 -4.60 -9.43
N CYS A 52 18.87 -4.83 -8.28
CA CYS A 52 18.92 -6.15 -7.62
C CYS A 52 18.32 -7.25 -8.51
N ARG A 53 17.19 -7.00 -9.17
CA ARG A 53 16.57 -7.96 -10.09
C ARG A 53 17.45 -8.26 -11.30
N GLU A 54 18.10 -7.24 -11.86
CA GLU A 54 19.05 -7.39 -12.97
C GLU A 54 20.28 -8.23 -12.61
N ASN A 55 20.58 -8.35 -11.32
CA ASN A 55 21.68 -9.15 -10.78
C ASN A 55 21.22 -10.43 -10.09
N ASP A 56 20.03 -10.95 -10.42
CA ASP A 56 19.44 -12.18 -9.89
C ASP A 56 19.31 -12.20 -8.34
N ILE A 57 19.30 -11.05 -7.70
CA ILE A 57 19.05 -10.93 -6.27
C ILE A 57 17.53 -10.95 -6.05
N PRO A 58 16.98 -11.93 -5.30
CA PRO A 58 15.56 -12.02 -5.07
C PRO A 58 15.05 -10.82 -4.28
N ILE A 59 14.17 -10.04 -4.89
CA ILE A 59 13.51 -8.90 -4.27
C ILE A 59 12.02 -9.16 -4.25
N GLU A 60 11.43 -9.04 -3.07
CA GLU A 60 9.98 -9.10 -2.90
C GLU A 60 9.31 -7.98 -3.72
N SER A 61 8.43 -8.38 -4.62
CA SER A 61 7.64 -7.47 -5.45
C SER A 61 6.20 -7.95 -5.48
N PHE A 62 5.28 -7.01 -5.64
CA PHE A 62 3.88 -7.35 -5.88
C PHE A 62 3.75 -7.91 -7.29
N GLN A 63 3.35 -9.18 -7.38
CA GLN A 63 2.94 -9.78 -8.65
C GLN A 63 1.42 -9.71 -8.72
N ALA A 64 0.92 -8.93 -9.67
CA ALA A 64 -0.51 -8.83 -9.91
C ALA A 64 -1.02 -10.06 -10.65
N ALA A 65 -2.11 -10.65 -10.15
CA ALA A 65 -2.84 -11.70 -10.86
C ALA A 65 -3.60 -11.16 -12.07
N TYR A 66 -3.92 -9.87 -12.06
CA TYR A 66 -4.71 -9.18 -13.09
C TYR A 66 -3.93 -8.01 -13.67
N LYS A 67 -4.05 -7.81 -14.98
CA LYS A 67 -3.52 -6.65 -15.68
C LYS A 67 -4.55 -5.52 -15.69
N TRP A 68 -4.10 -4.31 -16.06
CA TRP A 68 -4.99 -3.17 -16.13
C TRP A 68 -6.15 -3.37 -17.10
N GLU A 69 -5.93 -4.07 -18.21
CA GLU A 69 -6.96 -4.36 -19.21
C GLU A 69 -8.12 -5.19 -18.66
N ASP A 70 -7.88 -6.00 -17.62
CA ASP A 70 -8.89 -6.87 -17.04
C ASP A 70 -9.94 -6.11 -16.23
N PHE A 71 -9.63 -4.87 -15.83
CA PHE A 71 -10.57 -4.04 -15.05
C PHE A 71 -11.60 -3.35 -15.95
N LYS A 72 -12.82 -3.22 -15.45
CA LYS A 72 -13.87 -2.37 -16.03
C LYS A 72 -13.66 -0.93 -15.56
N LYS A 73 -13.23 -0.07 -16.45
CA LYS A 73 -12.99 1.35 -16.19
C LYS A 73 -14.29 2.14 -16.32
N ASN A 74 -14.38 3.24 -15.57
CA ASN A 74 -15.43 4.23 -15.77
C ASN A 74 -15.26 4.97 -17.09
N SER A 75 -16.16 5.94 -17.38
CA SER A 75 -16.11 6.76 -18.61
C SER A 75 -14.81 7.54 -18.82
N ASP A 76 -14.07 7.78 -17.74
CA ASP A 76 -12.80 8.52 -17.75
C ASP A 76 -11.57 7.58 -17.84
N GLY A 77 -11.80 6.28 -18.04
CA GLY A 77 -10.74 5.27 -18.10
C GLY A 77 -10.11 4.95 -16.75
N MET A 78 -10.80 5.19 -15.64
CA MET A 78 -10.29 5.01 -14.30
C MET A 78 -11.06 3.95 -13.52
N VAL A 79 -10.40 3.40 -12.49
CA VAL A 79 -11.00 2.48 -11.51
C VAL A 79 -10.97 3.15 -10.14
N PRO A 80 -12.11 3.20 -9.42
CA PRO A 80 -12.17 3.66 -8.04
C PRO A 80 -11.42 2.70 -7.12
N VAL A 81 -10.80 3.27 -6.08
CA VAL A 81 -10.05 2.53 -5.09
C VAL A 81 -10.53 2.91 -3.70
N ILE A 82 -11.10 1.96 -2.99
CA ILE A 82 -11.44 2.07 -1.58
C ILE A 82 -10.19 1.71 -0.78
N VAL A 83 -9.80 2.57 0.15
CA VAL A 83 -8.58 2.37 0.94
C VAL A 83 -8.95 2.05 2.37
N GLN A 84 -8.45 0.93 2.87
CA GLN A 84 -8.73 0.39 4.19
C GLN A 84 -7.44 0.15 4.97
N ASP A 85 -7.42 0.48 6.25
CA ASP A 85 -6.32 0.09 7.12
C ASP A 85 -6.32 -1.43 7.32
N TYR A 86 -5.17 -2.08 7.06
CA TYR A 86 -5.10 -3.54 7.06
C TYR A 86 -5.24 -4.17 8.46
N ARG A 87 -5.00 -3.42 9.54
CA ARG A 87 -5.11 -3.89 10.92
C ARG A 87 -6.46 -3.62 11.54
N THR A 88 -6.93 -2.37 11.40
CA THR A 88 -8.18 -1.92 12.04
C THR A 88 -9.40 -2.17 11.18
N GLN A 89 -9.19 -2.41 9.87
CA GLN A 89 -10.23 -2.50 8.85
C GLN A 89 -11.05 -1.21 8.67
N GLU A 90 -10.60 -0.12 9.25
CA GLU A 90 -11.19 1.20 9.06
C GLU A 90 -11.05 1.65 7.61
N VAL A 91 -12.14 2.10 7.00
CA VAL A 91 -12.11 2.72 5.67
C VAL A 91 -11.51 4.13 5.80
N LEU A 92 -10.41 4.36 5.13
CA LEU A 92 -9.61 5.58 5.27
C LEU A 92 -9.98 6.66 4.27
N MET A 93 -10.13 6.28 3.00
CA MET A 93 -10.41 7.21 1.91
C MET A 93 -10.84 6.47 0.65
N MET A 94 -11.29 7.21 -0.34
CA MET A 94 -11.52 6.75 -1.69
C MET A 94 -10.77 7.66 -2.68
N ALA A 95 -10.18 7.05 -3.71
CA ALA A 95 -9.50 7.76 -4.79
C ALA A 95 -9.68 7.01 -6.12
N TYR A 96 -8.96 7.43 -7.16
CA TYR A 96 -9.01 6.80 -8.48
C TYR A 96 -7.61 6.44 -8.96
N MET A 97 -7.53 5.36 -9.73
CA MET A 97 -6.35 4.98 -10.49
C MET A 97 -6.63 5.00 -11.98
N ASN A 98 -5.63 5.39 -12.75
CA ASN A 98 -5.46 5.02 -14.15
C ASN A 98 -4.40 3.90 -14.22
N GLU A 99 -4.09 3.42 -15.41
CA GLU A 99 -3.11 2.36 -15.66
C GLU A 99 -1.76 2.66 -15.02
N GLU A 100 -1.22 3.85 -15.27
CA GLU A 100 0.07 4.28 -14.75
C GLU A 100 0.10 4.31 -13.21
N ALA A 101 -0.98 4.77 -12.55
CA ALA A 101 -1.11 4.76 -11.11
C ALA A 101 -1.13 3.33 -10.55
N TYR A 102 -1.80 2.40 -11.21
CA TYR A 102 -1.83 0.99 -10.86
C TYR A 102 -0.44 0.35 -10.95
N GLU A 103 0.25 0.51 -12.06
CA GLU A 103 1.60 0.00 -12.27
C GLU A 103 2.61 0.59 -11.27
N GLN A 104 2.55 1.90 -11.03
CA GLN A 104 3.40 2.56 -10.05
C GLN A 104 3.12 2.04 -8.62
N THR A 105 1.87 1.77 -8.29
CA THR A 105 1.50 1.18 -6.99
C THR A 105 2.14 -0.19 -6.81
N LEU A 106 2.06 -1.07 -7.79
CA LEU A 106 2.68 -2.39 -7.76
C LEU A 106 4.22 -2.30 -7.68
N LYS A 107 4.80 -1.41 -8.46
CA LYS A 107 6.25 -1.20 -8.51
C LYS A 107 6.80 -0.66 -7.19
N LEU A 108 6.15 0.34 -6.61
CA LEU A 108 6.62 1.05 -5.42
C LEU A 108 6.22 0.34 -4.11
N GLY A 109 5.16 -0.47 -4.12
CA GLY A 109 4.53 -0.97 -2.89
C GLY A 109 3.90 0.15 -2.05
N LYS A 110 3.62 1.29 -2.65
CA LYS A 110 3.01 2.47 -2.06
C LYS A 110 1.87 2.94 -2.93
N MET A 111 0.77 3.36 -2.32
CA MET A 111 -0.40 3.81 -3.06
C MET A 111 -0.08 5.05 -3.89
N THR A 112 -0.23 4.90 -5.18
CA THR A 112 -0.21 5.97 -6.18
C THR A 112 -1.60 6.07 -6.79
N TYR A 113 -2.11 7.26 -6.91
CA TYR A 113 -3.44 7.57 -7.45
C TYR A 113 -3.33 8.49 -8.65
N TYR A 114 -4.43 8.65 -9.36
CA TYR A 114 -4.57 9.67 -10.37
C TYR A 114 -5.53 10.76 -9.89
N SER A 115 -5.03 11.99 -9.82
CA SER A 115 -5.82 13.14 -9.42
C SER A 115 -6.62 13.67 -10.62
N ARG A 116 -7.94 13.49 -10.61
CA ARG A 116 -8.83 13.95 -11.68
C ARG A 116 -8.83 15.48 -11.85
N SER A 117 -8.74 16.21 -10.75
CA SER A 117 -8.75 17.68 -10.78
C SER A 117 -7.43 18.27 -11.27
N ARG A 118 -6.29 17.63 -10.95
CA ARG A 118 -4.96 18.08 -11.36
C ARG A 118 -4.46 17.38 -12.63
N GLN A 119 -5.12 16.30 -13.02
CA GLN A 119 -4.73 15.44 -14.15
C GLN A 119 -3.28 14.95 -14.08
N GLU A 120 -2.88 14.51 -12.88
CA GLU A 120 -1.52 14.04 -12.62
C GLU A 120 -1.51 12.84 -11.67
N LEU A 121 -0.43 12.09 -11.72
CA LEU A 121 -0.15 11.05 -10.74
C LEU A 121 0.07 11.67 -9.35
N TRP A 122 -0.42 10.98 -8.34
CA TRP A 122 -0.29 11.39 -6.95
C TRP A 122 0.17 10.23 -6.08
N LEU A 123 1.47 10.18 -5.80
CA LEU A 123 2.01 9.28 -4.78
C LEU A 123 1.59 9.78 -3.40
N LYS A 124 0.75 9.01 -2.73
CA LYS A 124 0.23 9.34 -1.41
C LYS A 124 1.35 9.45 -0.39
N GLY A 125 1.43 10.60 0.27
CA GLY A 125 2.44 10.87 1.29
C GLY A 125 3.75 11.47 0.77
N LEU A 126 3.92 11.69 -0.52
CA LEU A 126 5.17 12.25 -1.07
C LEU A 126 5.57 13.58 -0.43
N THR A 127 4.60 14.45 -0.16
CA THR A 127 4.83 15.77 0.44
C THR A 127 4.66 15.75 1.96
N SER A 128 3.66 15.02 2.48
CA SER A 128 3.29 15.02 3.89
C SER A 128 4.00 14.00 4.75
N GLY A 129 4.68 13.00 4.15
CA GLY A 129 5.20 11.84 4.85
C GLY A 129 4.13 10.79 5.23
N HIS A 130 2.84 11.09 4.99
CA HIS A 130 1.72 10.20 5.33
C HIS A 130 1.51 9.14 4.25
N TYR A 131 2.49 8.25 4.10
CA TYR A 131 2.48 7.18 3.12
C TYR A 131 1.43 6.09 3.42
N GLN A 132 1.01 5.42 2.36
CA GLN A 132 0.17 4.23 2.41
C GLN A 132 0.95 3.06 1.80
N TYR A 133 1.47 2.17 2.65
CA TYR A 133 2.19 0.99 2.20
C TYR A 133 1.19 -0.13 1.89
N VAL A 134 1.23 -0.62 0.67
CA VAL A 134 0.35 -1.70 0.20
C VAL A 134 0.61 -2.98 0.99
N LYS A 135 -0.46 -3.60 1.47
CA LYS A 135 -0.45 -4.94 2.05
C LYS A 135 -1.19 -5.93 1.16
N GLU A 136 -2.30 -5.50 0.56
CA GLU A 136 -3.10 -6.32 -0.33
C GLU A 136 -3.90 -5.40 -1.26
N LEU A 137 -4.07 -5.82 -2.51
CA LEU A 137 -5.01 -5.24 -3.46
C LEU A 137 -5.99 -6.33 -3.89
N VAL A 138 -7.27 -6.08 -3.79
CA VAL A 138 -8.34 -7.01 -4.14
C VAL A 138 -9.28 -6.31 -5.11
N ALA A 139 -9.62 -6.96 -6.20
CA ALA A 139 -10.69 -6.49 -7.09
C ALA A 139 -12.03 -7.01 -6.57
N ASP A 140 -13.09 -6.28 -6.82
CA ASP A 140 -14.45 -6.75 -6.53
C ASP A 140 -14.93 -7.80 -7.55
N CYS A 141 -16.16 -8.25 -7.40
CA CYS A 141 -16.69 -9.40 -8.15
C CYS A 141 -16.81 -9.17 -9.67
N ASP A 142 -16.93 -7.94 -10.11
CA ASP A 142 -17.07 -7.59 -11.51
C ASP A 142 -15.97 -6.68 -12.05
N MET A 143 -14.86 -6.57 -11.28
CA MET A 143 -13.61 -5.94 -11.68
C MET A 143 -13.71 -4.43 -11.97
N ASP A 144 -14.64 -3.73 -11.32
CA ASP A 144 -14.82 -2.28 -11.50
C ASP A 144 -14.34 -1.44 -10.32
N THR A 145 -13.94 -2.07 -9.20
CA THR A 145 -13.49 -1.42 -7.97
C THR A 145 -12.31 -2.18 -7.35
N ILE A 146 -11.35 -1.46 -6.80
CA ILE A 146 -10.23 -2.03 -6.07
C ILE A 146 -10.37 -1.71 -4.57
N LEU A 147 -10.28 -2.72 -3.71
CA LEU A 147 -10.04 -2.56 -2.29
C LEU A 147 -8.55 -2.65 -2.01
N ALA A 148 -7.95 -1.56 -1.55
CA ALA A 148 -6.56 -1.49 -1.15
C ALA A 148 -6.44 -1.56 0.38
N LYS A 149 -5.89 -2.66 0.91
CA LYS A 149 -5.54 -2.76 2.33
C LYS A 149 -4.12 -2.25 2.53
N VAL A 150 -3.97 -1.24 3.36
CA VAL A 150 -2.70 -0.51 3.51
C VAL A 150 -2.26 -0.38 4.97
N SER A 151 -0.96 -0.22 5.17
CA SER A 151 -0.43 0.33 6.41
C SER A 151 -0.34 1.84 6.28
N GLN A 152 -1.24 2.56 6.93
CA GLN A 152 -1.32 4.02 6.90
C GLN A 152 -0.33 4.64 7.90
N ILE A 153 0.52 5.53 7.43
CA ILE A 153 1.34 6.40 8.28
C ILE A 153 0.63 7.74 8.46
N GLY A 154 0.40 8.13 9.71
CA GLY A 154 -0.28 9.38 10.03
C GLY A 154 -1.71 9.46 9.50
N ALA A 155 -2.14 10.65 9.12
CA ALA A 155 -3.49 10.94 8.64
C ALA A 155 -3.66 10.57 7.15
N ALA A 156 -4.77 9.91 6.81
CA ALA A 156 -5.13 9.72 5.40
C ALA A 156 -5.73 11.00 4.81
N CYS A 157 -6.50 11.75 5.58
CA CYS A 157 -7.15 12.97 5.14
C CYS A 157 -6.19 14.18 5.15
N HIS A 158 -6.37 15.10 4.19
CA HIS A 158 -5.64 16.37 4.13
C HIS A 158 -5.97 17.32 5.29
N THR A 159 -7.11 17.13 5.97
CA THR A 159 -7.50 17.88 7.16
C THR A 159 -6.75 17.46 8.42
N GLY A 160 -5.94 16.41 8.37
CA GLY A 160 -5.27 15.81 9.52
C GLY A 160 -6.08 14.71 10.20
N SER A 161 -7.30 14.42 9.74
CA SER A 161 -8.08 13.29 10.23
C SER A 161 -7.50 11.96 9.73
N ARG A 162 -7.59 10.90 10.58
CA ARG A 162 -7.14 9.57 10.20
C ARG A 162 -7.91 9.04 8.98
N SER A 163 -9.23 9.21 8.97
CA SER A 163 -10.11 8.85 7.86
C SER A 163 -10.70 10.10 7.21
N CYS A 164 -11.07 10.01 5.93
CA CYS A 164 -11.86 11.02 5.22
C CYS A 164 -13.37 10.91 5.53
N PHE A 165 -13.81 9.80 6.10
CA PHE A 165 -15.22 9.50 6.38
C PHE A 165 -15.59 9.91 7.82
N PHE A 166 -15.72 11.20 8.07
CA PHE A 166 -16.07 11.76 9.38
C PHE A 166 -17.32 12.65 9.37
N ASN A 167 -17.92 12.89 8.21
CA ASN A 167 -19.18 13.63 8.12
C ASN A 167 -20.33 12.63 8.16
N GLU A 168 -20.92 12.45 9.32
CA GLU A 168 -22.09 11.57 9.48
C GLU A 168 -23.30 12.17 8.75
N ILE A 169 -23.91 11.40 7.86
CA ILE A 169 -25.12 11.80 7.12
C ILE A 169 -26.36 11.37 7.90
N THR A 170 -26.35 10.15 8.41
CA THR A 170 -27.43 9.59 9.20
C THR A 170 -26.93 8.44 10.06
N LYS A 171 -27.56 8.24 11.19
CA LYS A 171 -27.31 7.12 12.09
C LYS A 171 -28.65 6.66 12.68
N LYS A 172 -28.94 5.36 12.60
CA LYS A 172 -30.06 4.79 13.32
C LYS A 172 -29.62 4.61 14.79
N GLU A 173 -30.32 5.24 15.72
CA GLU A 173 -30.14 4.96 17.14
C GLU A 173 -30.81 3.62 17.45
N TYR A 174 -30.02 2.65 17.84
CA TYR A 174 -30.55 1.40 18.39
C TYR A 174 -30.70 1.61 19.89
N GLU A 175 -31.94 1.46 20.41
CA GLU A 175 -32.11 1.23 21.82
C GLU A 175 -31.41 -0.09 22.15
N GLU A 176 -30.58 -0.11 23.18
CA GLU A 176 -30.02 -1.35 23.70
C GLU A 176 -31.17 -2.27 24.16
N SER A 177 -31.64 -3.10 23.24
CA SER A 177 -32.61 -4.14 23.57
C SER A 177 -31.91 -5.16 24.43
N SER A 178 -32.42 -5.41 25.60
CA SER A 178 -31.97 -6.47 26.50
C SER A 178 -32.19 -7.89 25.93
N ASN A 179 -32.79 -7.98 24.73
CA ASN A 179 -33.05 -9.24 24.03
C ASN A 179 -32.26 -9.28 22.70
N PRO A 180 -31.15 -10.06 22.63
CA PRO A 180 -30.34 -10.18 21.42
C PRO A 180 -31.09 -10.72 20.19
N LEU A 181 -32.21 -11.40 20.35
CA LEU A 181 -33.00 -11.94 19.25
C LEU A 181 -33.85 -10.87 18.55
N GLN A 182 -34.25 -9.81 19.25
CA GLN A 182 -35.02 -8.71 18.66
C GLN A 182 -34.19 -7.88 17.66
N VAL A 183 -32.89 -7.84 17.83
CA VAL A 183 -31.96 -7.12 16.92
C VAL A 183 -31.87 -7.81 15.55
N PHE A 184 -32.10 -9.14 15.50
CA PHE A 184 -32.06 -9.90 14.24
C PHE A 184 -33.34 -9.76 13.41
N GLU A 185 -34.50 -9.57 14.04
CA GLU A 185 -35.76 -9.40 13.31
C GLU A 185 -35.86 -8.04 12.61
N GLU A 186 -35.27 -6.98 13.17
CA GLU A 186 -35.30 -5.64 12.58
C GLU A 186 -34.29 -5.44 11.40
N VAL A 187 -33.35 -6.37 11.19
CA VAL A 187 -32.35 -6.27 10.11
C VAL A 187 -32.87 -6.87 8.79
N PHE A 188 -33.93 -7.65 8.81
CA PHE A 188 -34.46 -8.38 7.64
C PHE A 188 -35.87 -7.94 7.19
N ASP A 189 -36.46 -6.91 7.80
CA ASP A 189 -37.64 -6.19 7.32
C ASP A 189 -37.18 -4.90 6.59
#